data_f758b1f7e810c23b333a78aaeb9c2e34
#
_entry.id   f758b1f7e810c23b333a78aaeb9c2e34
#
_cell.length_a   1.000
_cell.length_b   1.000
_cell.length_c   1.000
_cell.angle_alpha   90.00
_cell.angle_beta   90.00
_cell.angle_gamma   90.00
#
_symmetry.space_group_name_H-M   'P 1'
#
loop_
_entity.id
_entity.type
_entity.pdbx_description
1 polymer ?
#
loop_
_entity_poly.entity_id
_entity_poly.type
_entity_poly.pdbx_seq_one_letter_code
_entity_poly.pdbx_strand_id
1 'polypeptide(L)'
;PIALITLVGSFGSLAESKATDRSGSLDVVGVILGTLAIATLVFGASFGGGEGWSSPLIIGSFLASAVLFPLVIQRCRTHPTPLLNLKVFTLPPVAVANVANLLLNFAGLATWLVWPLFLTRVWGYSKLQVGLSLLPSPLVSGIVTSLGGRMSERYGHERMVRWGSL
;
A
#
# COMPACT_ATOMS: atom_id res chain seq x y z
N PRO A 1 6.01 -6.63 -19.54
CA PRO A 1 7.41 -7.07 -19.71
C PRO A 1 8.21 -6.95 -18.42
N ILE A 2 8.14 -5.80 -17.69
CA ILE A 2 8.92 -5.57 -16.46
C ILE A 2 8.59 -6.58 -15.36
N ALA A 3 7.30 -6.88 -15.15
CA ALA A 3 6.85 -7.86 -14.16
C ALA A 3 7.38 -9.28 -14.45
N LEU A 4 7.51 -9.65 -15.72
CA LEU A 4 8.09 -10.94 -16.11
C LEU A 4 9.61 -10.98 -15.84
N ILE A 5 10.32 -9.89 -16.11
CA ILE A 5 11.76 -9.78 -15.85
C ILE A 5 12.02 -9.86 -14.35
N THR A 6 11.23 -9.15 -13.52
CA THR A 6 11.35 -9.22 -12.05
C THR A 6 10.99 -10.60 -11.51
N LEU A 7 9.96 -11.24 -12.06
CA LEU A 7 9.58 -12.59 -11.67
C LEU A 7 10.71 -13.61 -11.98
N VAL A 8 11.24 -13.59 -13.20
CA VAL A 8 12.34 -14.49 -13.60
C VAL A 8 13.60 -14.19 -12.79
N GLY A 9 13.93 -12.91 -12.58
CA GLY A 9 15.08 -12.49 -11.75
C GLY A 9 14.97 -12.92 -10.28
N SER A 10 13.75 -12.96 -9.73
CA SER A 10 13.53 -13.38 -8.35
C SER A 10 13.82 -14.87 -8.10
N PHE A 11 13.56 -15.73 -9.08
CA PHE A 11 13.84 -17.17 -8.95
C PHE A 11 15.33 -17.49 -8.81
N GLY A 12 16.23 -16.64 -9.35
CA GLY A 12 17.68 -16.84 -9.26
C GLY A 12 18.36 -16.08 -8.13
N SER A 13 17.71 -15.02 -7.59
CA SER A 13 18.35 -14.10 -6.64
C SER A 13 17.83 -14.23 -5.22
N LEU A 14 16.67 -14.85 -5.01
CA LEU A 14 16.08 -15.02 -3.68
C LEU A 14 16.50 -16.36 -3.08
N ALA A 15 17.23 -16.32 -1.96
CA ALA A 15 17.43 -17.50 -1.14
C ALA A 15 16.07 -17.98 -0.59
N GLU A 16 15.79 -19.27 -0.74
CA GLU A 16 14.54 -19.84 -0.24
C GLU A 16 14.50 -19.76 1.29
N SER A 17 13.72 -18.83 1.82
CA SER A 17 13.45 -18.71 3.24
C SER A 17 12.28 -19.61 3.60
N LYS A 18 12.58 -20.78 4.16
CA LYS A 18 11.57 -21.68 4.71
C LYS A 18 11.26 -21.25 6.13
N ALA A 19 10.02 -20.85 6.40
CA ALA A 19 9.57 -20.69 7.77
C ALA A 19 9.73 -22.03 8.52
N THR A 20 10.50 -22.01 9.60
CA THR A 20 10.81 -23.19 10.41
C THR A 20 9.57 -23.73 11.13
N ASP A 21 8.54 -22.90 11.26
CA ASP A 21 7.30 -23.20 11.99
C ASP A 21 6.10 -23.12 11.02
N ARG A 22 5.84 -24.22 10.31
CA ARG A 22 4.66 -24.40 9.45
C ARG A 22 3.45 -24.96 10.21
N SER A 23 3.34 -24.73 11.51
CA SER A 23 2.28 -25.30 12.33
C SER A 23 0.89 -24.67 12.14
N GLY A 24 0.73 -23.68 11.27
CA GLY A 24 -0.54 -23.02 11.01
C GLY A 24 -1.06 -23.20 9.60
N SER A 25 -2.32 -23.64 9.46
CA SER A 25 -3.03 -23.57 8.17
C SER A 25 -3.26 -22.11 7.77
N LEU A 26 -3.12 -21.81 6.48
CA LEU A 26 -3.46 -20.48 5.93
C LEU A 26 -4.93 -20.15 6.26
N ASP A 27 -5.17 -18.97 6.79
CA ASP A 27 -6.52 -18.46 7.04
C ASP A 27 -7.17 -18.02 5.72
N VAL A 28 -7.54 -18.99 4.88
CA VAL A 28 -8.16 -18.72 3.56
C VAL A 28 -9.44 -17.90 3.70
N VAL A 29 -10.23 -18.17 4.75
CA VAL A 29 -11.47 -17.41 5.02
C VAL A 29 -11.14 -15.95 5.37
N GLY A 30 -10.13 -15.71 6.20
CA GLY A 30 -9.67 -14.36 6.52
C GLY A 30 -9.15 -13.62 5.28
N VAL A 31 -8.43 -14.31 4.38
CA VAL A 31 -7.97 -13.73 3.11
C VAL A 31 -9.16 -13.34 2.22
N ILE A 32 -10.14 -14.21 2.04
CA ILE A 32 -11.34 -13.92 1.22
C ILE A 32 -12.12 -12.75 1.80
N LEU A 33 -12.41 -12.77 3.11
CA LEU A 33 -13.13 -11.69 3.78
C LEU A 33 -12.39 -10.35 3.67
N GLY A 34 -11.07 -10.34 3.89
CA GLY A 34 -10.25 -9.14 3.78
C GLY A 34 -10.22 -8.59 2.36
N THR A 35 -10.07 -9.47 1.38
CA THR A 35 -10.09 -9.10 -0.04
C THR A 35 -11.43 -8.48 -0.43
N LEU A 36 -12.54 -9.11 -0.05
CA LEU A 36 -13.89 -8.60 -0.34
C LEU A 36 -14.16 -7.27 0.39
N ALA A 37 -13.72 -7.12 1.64
CA ALA A 37 -13.88 -5.88 2.39
C ALA A 37 -13.20 -4.70 1.71
N ILE A 38 -11.95 -4.89 1.27
CA ILE A 38 -11.19 -3.87 0.56
C ILE A 38 -11.76 -3.64 -0.85
N ALA A 39 -12.09 -4.70 -1.58
CA ALA A 39 -12.62 -4.60 -2.93
C ALA A 39 -13.93 -3.81 -2.98
N THR A 40 -14.87 -4.08 -2.05
CA THR A 40 -16.15 -3.36 -1.98
C THR A 40 -15.96 -1.89 -1.58
N LEU A 41 -15.02 -1.58 -0.68
CA LEU A 41 -14.68 -0.21 -0.31
C LEU A 41 -14.10 0.56 -1.49
N VAL A 42 -13.10 -0.02 -2.15
CA VAL A 42 -12.41 0.58 -3.31
C VAL A 42 -13.38 0.74 -4.48
N PHE A 43 -14.26 -0.23 -4.70
CA PHE A 43 -15.29 -0.15 -5.74
C PHE A 43 -16.21 1.05 -5.49
N GLY A 44 -16.79 1.17 -4.31
CA GLY A 44 -17.66 2.30 -3.96
C GLY A 44 -16.96 3.66 -4.11
N ALA A 45 -15.72 3.76 -3.64
CA ALA A 45 -14.94 4.99 -3.74
C ALA A 45 -14.56 5.35 -5.19
N SER A 46 -14.25 4.35 -6.03
CA SER A 46 -13.80 4.58 -7.41
C SER A 46 -14.95 4.91 -8.36
N PHE A 47 -16.09 4.28 -8.19
CA PHE A 47 -17.24 4.43 -9.10
C PHE A 47 -18.30 5.41 -8.61
N GLY A 48 -18.26 5.85 -7.34
CA GLY A 48 -19.24 6.77 -6.77
C GLY A 48 -19.36 8.09 -7.50
N GLY A 49 -18.27 8.61 -8.06
CA GLY A 49 -18.28 9.85 -8.85
C GLY A 49 -18.94 9.73 -10.22
N GLY A 50 -18.90 8.54 -10.84
CA GLY A 50 -19.50 8.28 -12.16
C GLY A 50 -20.93 7.81 -12.08
N GLU A 51 -21.23 6.83 -11.20
CA GLU A 51 -22.53 6.23 -11.01
C GLU A 51 -23.47 7.06 -10.09
N GLY A 52 -22.92 8.03 -9.38
CA GLY A 52 -23.62 8.82 -8.36
C GLY A 52 -23.53 8.19 -6.98
N TRP A 53 -23.17 9.00 -5.99
CA TRP A 53 -23.02 8.58 -4.59
C TRP A 53 -24.29 8.01 -3.95
N SER A 54 -25.47 8.35 -4.51
CA SER A 54 -26.78 7.85 -4.05
C SER A 54 -27.22 6.57 -4.76
N SER A 55 -26.44 6.03 -5.68
CA SER A 55 -26.75 4.78 -6.38
C SER A 55 -26.85 3.62 -5.38
N PRO A 56 -27.87 2.76 -5.48
CA PRO A 56 -28.01 1.57 -4.62
C PRO A 56 -26.80 0.66 -4.66
N LEU A 57 -26.10 0.58 -5.81
CA LEU A 57 -24.89 -0.21 -5.99
C LEU A 57 -23.73 0.35 -5.16
N ILE A 58 -23.55 1.68 -5.16
CA ILE A 58 -22.49 2.36 -4.41
C ILE A 58 -22.78 2.28 -2.91
N ILE A 59 -24.03 2.57 -2.49
CA ILE A 59 -24.45 2.43 -1.09
C ILE A 59 -24.27 0.98 -0.63
N GLY A 60 -24.71 0.01 -1.44
CA GLY A 60 -24.56 -1.41 -1.15
C GLY A 60 -23.10 -1.84 -0.99
N SER A 61 -22.17 -1.30 -1.80
CA SER A 61 -20.75 -1.59 -1.69
C SER A 61 -20.14 -1.06 -0.38
N PHE A 62 -20.51 0.15 0.06
CA PHE A 62 -20.08 0.70 1.35
C PHE A 62 -20.68 -0.06 2.54
N LEU A 63 -21.98 -0.44 2.47
CA LEU A 63 -22.61 -1.26 3.50
C LEU A 63 -21.96 -2.65 3.58
N ALA A 64 -21.70 -3.29 2.45
CA ALA A 64 -20.99 -4.57 2.42
C ALA A 64 -19.60 -4.44 3.07
N SER A 65 -18.83 -3.41 2.73
CA SER A 65 -17.55 -3.12 3.34
C SER A 65 -17.68 -2.90 4.86
N ALA A 66 -18.65 -2.11 5.29
CA ALA A 66 -18.90 -1.81 6.70
C ALA A 66 -19.25 -3.06 7.52
N VAL A 67 -19.84 -4.09 6.92
CA VAL A 67 -20.10 -5.38 7.55
C VAL A 67 -18.87 -6.29 7.50
N LEU A 68 -18.19 -6.33 6.37
CA LEU A 68 -17.04 -7.22 6.16
C LEU A 68 -15.83 -6.85 7.02
N PHE A 69 -15.53 -5.55 7.23
CA PHE A 69 -14.39 -5.16 8.09
C PHE A 69 -14.49 -5.67 9.53
N PRO A 70 -15.63 -5.51 10.25
CA PRO A 70 -15.81 -6.11 11.56
C PRO A 70 -15.63 -7.64 11.56
N LEU A 71 -16.13 -8.33 10.53
CA LEU A 71 -15.96 -9.78 10.40
C LEU A 71 -14.49 -10.17 10.23
N VAL A 72 -13.71 -9.42 9.45
CA VAL A 72 -12.26 -9.62 9.33
C VAL A 72 -11.58 -9.41 10.68
N ILE A 73 -11.93 -8.34 11.41
CA ILE A 73 -11.36 -8.06 12.73
C ILE A 73 -11.70 -9.18 13.72
N GLN A 74 -12.95 -9.63 13.72
CA GLN A 74 -13.38 -10.75 14.56
C GLN A 74 -12.61 -12.02 14.20
N ARG A 75 -12.48 -12.33 12.91
CA ARG A 75 -11.71 -13.47 12.42
C ARG A 75 -10.25 -13.40 12.88
N CYS A 76 -9.61 -12.25 12.74
CA CYS A 76 -8.23 -12.04 13.18
C CYS A 76 -8.03 -12.16 14.70
N ARG A 77 -9.09 -11.97 15.49
CA ARG A 77 -9.04 -12.16 16.95
C ARG A 77 -9.25 -13.60 17.39
N THR A 78 -9.98 -14.40 16.62
CA THR A 78 -10.43 -15.74 17.01
C THR A 78 -9.63 -16.87 16.36
N HIS A 79 -9.04 -16.62 15.18
CA HIS A 79 -8.30 -17.66 14.46
C HIS A 79 -6.90 -17.88 15.07
N PRO A 80 -6.43 -19.14 15.22
CA PRO A 80 -5.11 -19.43 15.78
C PRO A 80 -3.95 -18.85 14.97
N THR A 81 -4.09 -18.84 13.63
CA THR A 81 -3.11 -18.27 12.69
C THR A 81 -3.81 -17.21 11.84
N PRO A 82 -4.06 -16.02 12.40
CA PRO A 82 -4.85 -15.00 11.70
C PRO A 82 -4.06 -14.37 10.54
N LEU A 83 -4.78 -13.90 9.53
CA LEU A 83 -4.22 -13.13 8.42
C LEU A 83 -3.39 -11.92 8.91
N LEU A 84 -3.90 -11.23 9.92
CA LEU A 84 -3.23 -10.07 10.53
C LEU A 84 -3.15 -10.27 12.06
N ASN A 85 -1.95 -10.14 12.59
CA ASN A 85 -1.77 -10.11 14.04
C ASN A 85 -2.11 -8.70 14.56
N LEU A 86 -3.36 -8.51 14.99
CA LEU A 86 -3.85 -7.20 15.45
C LEU A 86 -3.09 -6.67 16.67
N LYS A 87 -2.46 -7.54 17.47
CA LYS A 87 -1.67 -7.12 18.64
C LYS A 87 -0.45 -6.27 18.24
N VAL A 88 0.10 -6.48 17.04
CA VAL A 88 1.23 -5.67 16.54
C VAL A 88 0.83 -4.21 16.37
N PHE A 89 -0.41 -3.94 15.97
CA PHE A 89 -0.92 -2.57 15.77
C PHE A 89 -1.18 -1.82 17.09
N THR A 90 -1.27 -2.53 18.22
CA THR A 90 -1.42 -1.90 19.54
C THR A 90 -0.09 -1.48 20.16
N LEU A 91 1.03 -1.90 19.59
CA LEU A 91 2.35 -1.46 20.03
C LEU A 91 2.55 0.02 19.68
N PRO A 92 2.90 0.90 20.65
CA PRO A 92 2.99 2.34 20.41
C PRO A 92 3.91 2.73 19.24
N PRO A 93 5.13 2.15 19.08
CA PRO A 93 5.98 2.51 17.94
C PRO A 93 5.37 2.12 16.60
N VAL A 94 4.66 0.98 16.53
CA VAL A 94 3.99 0.54 15.30
C VAL A 94 2.78 1.42 14.98
N ALA A 95 1.98 1.77 15.98
CA ALA A 95 0.84 2.66 15.82
C ALA A 95 1.29 4.05 15.30
N VAL A 96 2.31 4.64 15.92
CA VAL A 96 2.89 5.92 15.49
C VAL A 96 3.44 5.84 14.07
N ALA A 97 4.19 4.79 13.75
CA ALA A 97 4.73 4.59 12.40
C ALA A 97 3.63 4.46 11.34
N ASN A 98 2.54 3.74 11.63
CA ASN A 98 1.41 3.61 10.72
C ASN A 98 0.67 4.93 10.50
N VAL A 99 0.45 5.72 11.57
CA VAL A 99 -0.17 7.04 11.46
C VAL A 99 0.71 7.99 10.65
N ALA A 100 2.02 8.04 10.95
CA ALA A 100 2.96 8.84 10.19
C ALA A 100 2.98 8.45 8.70
N ASN A 101 3.03 7.15 8.41
CA ASN A 101 2.99 6.63 7.04
C ASN A 101 1.67 6.98 6.33
N LEU A 102 0.53 6.91 7.02
CA LEU A 102 -0.77 7.33 6.48
C LEU A 102 -0.77 8.80 6.08
N LEU A 103 -0.28 9.68 6.96
CA LEU A 103 -0.21 11.12 6.69
C LEU A 103 0.74 11.44 5.54
N LEU A 104 1.92 10.82 5.51
CA LEU A 104 2.88 10.99 4.41
C LEU A 104 2.33 10.51 3.07
N ASN A 105 1.67 9.35 3.05
CA ASN A 105 1.04 8.85 1.81
C ASN A 105 -0.11 9.73 1.37
N PHE A 106 -0.93 10.26 2.29
CA PHE A 106 -2.00 11.18 1.95
C PHE A 106 -1.47 12.46 1.30
N ALA A 107 -0.42 13.07 1.88
CA ALA A 107 0.24 14.23 1.30
C ALA A 107 0.87 13.92 -0.06
N GLY A 108 1.53 12.77 -0.18
CA GLY A 108 2.12 12.31 -1.44
C GLY A 108 1.10 12.11 -2.55
N LEU A 109 -0.04 11.45 -2.26
CA LEU A 109 -1.12 11.25 -3.23
C LEU A 109 -1.72 12.57 -3.72
N ALA A 110 -1.90 13.55 -2.83
CA ALA A 110 -2.37 14.88 -3.22
C ALA A 110 -1.41 15.53 -4.23
N THR A 111 -0.11 15.47 -3.98
CA THR A 111 0.92 15.99 -4.88
C THR A 111 0.92 15.26 -6.23
N TRP A 112 0.82 13.93 -6.22
CA TRP A 112 0.75 13.11 -7.42
C TRP A 112 -0.46 13.41 -8.30
N LEU A 113 -1.58 13.82 -7.71
CA LEU A 113 -2.78 14.20 -8.45
C LEU A 113 -2.67 15.61 -9.03
N VAL A 114 -2.20 16.56 -8.23
CA VAL A 114 -2.17 17.97 -8.60
C VAL A 114 -1.09 18.27 -9.64
N TRP A 115 0.08 17.62 -9.53
CA TRP A 115 1.22 17.91 -10.39
C TRP A 115 0.96 17.68 -11.90
N PRO A 116 0.43 16.52 -12.34
CA PRO A 116 0.06 16.33 -13.75
C PRO A 116 -1.03 17.28 -14.24
N LEU A 117 -1.99 17.62 -13.39
CA LEU A 117 -3.04 18.58 -13.72
C LEU A 117 -2.46 19.98 -13.91
N PHE A 118 -1.52 20.40 -13.08
CA PHE A 118 -0.84 21.67 -13.20
C PHE A 118 -0.04 21.74 -14.51
N LEU A 119 0.75 20.71 -14.82
CA LEU A 119 1.53 20.66 -16.06
C LEU A 119 0.64 20.74 -17.32
N THR A 120 -0.52 20.05 -17.30
CA THR A 120 -1.44 20.05 -18.44
C THR A 120 -2.25 21.35 -18.53
N ARG A 121 -2.77 21.86 -17.40
CA ARG A 121 -3.72 22.99 -17.38
C ARG A 121 -3.04 24.34 -17.43
N VAL A 122 -1.88 24.47 -16.76
CA VAL A 122 -1.16 25.75 -16.64
C VAL A 122 -0.05 25.88 -17.67
N TRP A 123 0.76 24.83 -17.83
CA TRP A 123 1.90 24.85 -18.77
C TRP A 123 1.55 24.33 -20.17
N GLY A 124 0.34 23.78 -20.38
CA GLY A 124 -0.11 23.31 -21.68
C GLY A 124 0.64 22.07 -22.19
N TYR A 125 1.29 21.32 -21.30
CA TYR A 125 2.06 20.13 -21.69
C TYR A 125 1.16 19.05 -22.29
N SER A 126 1.63 18.41 -23.36
CA SER A 126 1.00 17.21 -23.91
C SER A 126 1.13 16.04 -22.92
N LYS A 127 0.26 15.03 -23.07
CA LYS A 127 0.30 13.82 -22.23
C LYS A 127 1.67 13.13 -22.21
N LEU A 128 2.36 13.14 -23.36
CA LEU A 128 3.72 12.59 -23.47
C LEU A 128 4.74 13.42 -22.69
N GLN A 129 4.68 14.75 -22.81
CA GLN A 129 5.58 15.65 -22.07
C GLN A 129 5.39 15.53 -20.56
N VAL A 130 4.14 15.43 -20.09
CA VAL A 130 3.86 15.16 -18.66
C VAL A 130 4.47 13.84 -18.23
N GLY A 131 4.25 12.77 -19.00
CA GLY A 131 4.84 11.46 -18.68
C GLY A 131 6.36 11.49 -18.60
N LEU A 132 7.02 12.14 -19.58
CA LEU A 132 8.48 12.28 -19.57
C LEU A 132 8.99 13.13 -18.40
N SER A 133 8.27 14.18 -18.02
CA SER A 133 8.63 15.06 -16.89
C SER A 133 8.54 14.34 -15.54
N LEU A 134 7.67 13.34 -15.43
CA LEU A 134 7.49 12.55 -14.20
C LEU A 134 8.43 11.34 -14.10
N LEU A 135 9.03 10.89 -15.21
CA LEU A 135 9.94 9.73 -15.24
C LEU A 135 11.16 9.82 -14.31
N PRO A 136 11.84 10.99 -14.16
CA PRO A 136 13.03 11.06 -13.30
C PRO A 136 12.75 10.70 -11.84
N SER A 137 11.57 11.04 -11.32
CA SER A 137 11.22 10.82 -9.91
C SER A 137 11.23 9.33 -9.50
N PRO A 138 10.52 8.40 -10.15
CA PRO A 138 10.59 6.98 -9.79
C PRO A 138 11.96 6.35 -10.07
N LEU A 139 12.70 6.82 -11.08
CA LEU A 139 14.05 6.32 -11.35
C LEU A 139 15.01 6.68 -10.21
N VAL A 140 15.04 7.95 -9.82
CA VAL A 140 15.88 8.41 -8.69
C VAL A 140 15.43 7.75 -7.39
N SER A 141 14.12 7.68 -7.14
CA SER A 141 13.56 7.02 -5.95
C SER A 141 13.97 5.55 -5.85
N GLY A 142 13.95 4.79 -6.95
CA GLY A 142 14.39 3.39 -6.97
C GLY A 142 15.87 3.24 -6.59
N ILE A 143 16.74 4.11 -7.12
CA ILE A 143 18.18 4.11 -6.79
C ILE A 143 18.37 4.49 -5.32
N VAL A 144 17.78 5.60 -4.88
CA VAL A 144 17.93 6.10 -3.51
C VAL A 144 17.37 5.11 -2.48
N THR A 145 16.24 4.46 -2.76
CA THR A 145 15.68 3.44 -1.87
C THR A 145 16.61 2.24 -1.73
N SER A 146 17.21 1.77 -2.81
CA SER A 146 18.13 0.64 -2.77
C SER A 146 19.44 0.97 -2.01
N LEU A 147 19.96 2.19 -2.18
CA LEU A 147 21.12 2.68 -1.43
C LEU A 147 20.76 2.93 0.04
N GLY A 148 19.59 3.52 0.31
CA GLY A 148 19.10 3.78 1.65
C GLY A 148 18.92 2.51 2.46
N GLY A 149 18.43 1.42 1.85
CA GLY A 149 18.36 0.11 2.48
C GLY A 149 19.73 -0.38 2.96
N ARG A 150 20.72 -0.39 2.07
CA ARG A 150 22.10 -0.80 2.40
C ARG A 150 22.75 0.11 3.47
N MET A 151 22.51 1.41 3.38
CA MET A 151 23.02 2.37 4.37
C MET A 151 22.34 2.18 5.73
N SER A 152 21.04 1.88 5.76
CA SER A 152 20.28 1.62 6.99
C SER A 152 20.80 0.38 7.73
N GLU A 153 21.17 -0.68 6.99
CA GLU A 153 21.81 -1.86 7.58
C GLU A 153 23.19 -1.53 8.17
N ARG A 154 23.96 -0.63 7.53
CA ARG A 154 25.33 -0.30 7.94
C ARG A 154 25.39 0.74 9.08
N TYR A 155 24.55 1.76 9.06
CA TYR A 155 24.61 2.91 9.99
C TYR A 155 23.50 2.91 11.06
N GLY A 156 22.55 1.98 10.97
CA GLY A 156 21.39 1.87 11.85
C GLY A 156 20.19 2.72 11.43
N HIS A 157 19.00 2.17 11.67
CA HIS A 157 17.73 2.76 11.23
C HIS A 157 17.46 4.14 11.83
N GLU A 158 17.78 4.34 13.12
CA GLU A 158 17.51 5.61 13.82
C GLU A 158 18.26 6.80 13.21
N ARG A 159 19.52 6.61 12.85
CA ARG A 159 20.34 7.68 12.24
C ARG A 159 19.84 8.04 10.85
N MET A 160 19.45 7.03 10.06
CA MET A 160 18.92 7.24 8.72
C MET A 160 17.59 7.99 8.75
N VAL A 161 16.69 7.66 9.69
CA VAL A 161 15.43 8.38 9.86
C VAL A 161 15.66 9.83 10.26
N ARG A 162 16.59 10.10 11.19
CA ARG A 162 16.94 11.48 11.58
C ARG A 162 17.49 12.30 10.41
N TRP A 163 18.36 11.73 9.59
CA TRP A 163 18.92 12.43 8.44
C TRP A 163 17.91 12.65 7.31
N GLY A 164 16.97 11.72 7.12
CA GLY A 164 15.92 11.84 6.13
C GLY A 164 14.77 12.77 6.51
N SER A 165 14.67 13.18 7.79
CA SER A 165 13.63 14.09 8.29
C SER A 165 14.08 15.55 8.40
N LEU A 166 15.34 15.87 8.12
CA LEU A 166 15.91 17.22 8.01
C LEU A 166 15.86 17.75 6.59
#